data_88a72d5da3eeb7a6b8623ec6aa59d81d
#
_entry.id   88a72d5da3eeb7a6b8623ec6aa59d81d
#
_cell.length_a   1.000
_cell.length_b   1.000
_cell.length_c   1.000
_cell.angle_alpha   90.00
_cell.angle_beta   90.00
_cell.angle_gamma   90.00
#
_symmetry.space_group_name_H-M   'P 1'
#
loop_
_entity.id
_entity.type
_entity.pdbx_description
1 polymer ?
#
loop_
_entity_poly.entity_id
_entity_poly.type
_entity_poly.pdbx_seq_one_letter_code
_entity_poly.pdbx_strand_id
1 'polypeptide(L)'
;MTIALVAHDTKKELMVQFCIAYRQILSKHRLIATGTTGRLVAEATGLNVQRFLPGGHGGDQQIVARIACDEVDMLLFFRDPICA
;
A
#
# COMPACT_ATOMS: atom_id res chain seq x y z
N MET A 1 -7.05 -7.00 10.78
CA MET A 1 -7.51 -5.86 9.94
C MET A 1 -6.71 -5.87 8.64
N THR A 2 -7.34 -5.57 7.54
CA THR A 2 -6.66 -5.50 6.24
C THR A 2 -6.40 -4.03 5.88
N ILE A 3 -5.14 -3.69 5.64
CA ILE A 3 -4.70 -2.34 5.36
C ILE A 3 -4.17 -2.28 3.93
N ALA A 4 -4.71 -1.38 3.11
CA ALA A 4 -4.25 -1.15 1.75
C ALA A 4 -3.29 0.04 1.73
N LEU A 5 -2.15 -0.15 1.05
CA LEU A 5 -1.11 0.87 0.92
C LEU A 5 -1.04 1.32 -0.53
N VAL A 6 -1.30 2.59 -0.78
CA VAL A 6 -1.24 3.16 -2.13
C VAL A 6 -0.41 4.45 -2.06
N ALA A 7 0.52 4.61 -2.99
CA ALA A 7 1.33 5.82 -3.04
C ALA A 7 1.63 6.21 -4.49
N HIS A 8 1.56 7.51 -4.77
CA HIS A 8 2.08 8.06 -6.02
C HIS A 8 3.59 7.84 -6.09
N ASP A 9 4.15 7.81 -7.30
CA ASP A 9 5.59 7.56 -7.48
C ASP A 9 6.46 8.51 -6.65
N THR A 10 6.07 9.79 -6.58
CA THR A 10 6.82 10.79 -5.80
C THR A 10 6.69 10.59 -4.30
N LYS A 11 5.77 9.74 -3.84
CA LYS A 11 5.52 9.51 -2.42
C LYS A 11 5.86 8.10 -1.96
N LYS A 12 6.39 7.26 -2.85
CA LYS A 12 6.72 5.87 -2.48
C LYS A 12 7.78 5.80 -1.39
N GLU A 13 8.79 6.66 -1.45
CA GLU A 13 9.82 6.69 -0.42
C GLU A 13 9.23 7.06 0.94
N LEU A 14 8.34 8.04 0.97
CA LEU A 14 7.66 8.44 2.20
C LEU A 14 6.80 7.31 2.76
N MET A 15 6.11 6.59 1.90
CA MET A 15 5.33 5.42 2.30
C MET A 15 6.24 4.35 2.94
N VAL A 16 7.40 4.09 2.32
CA VAL A 16 8.36 3.12 2.86
C VAL A 16 8.83 3.54 4.24
N GLN A 17 9.20 4.81 4.42
CA GLN A 17 9.63 5.32 5.72
C GLN A 17 8.53 5.21 6.78
N PHE A 18 7.30 5.52 6.41
CA PHE A 18 6.15 5.35 7.28
C PHE A 18 6.01 3.89 7.73
N CYS A 19 6.11 2.97 6.79
CA CYS A 19 5.96 1.54 7.09
C CYS A 19 7.11 1.03 7.98
N ILE A 20 8.32 1.54 7.80
CA ILE A 20 9.44 1.20 8.68
C ILE A 20 9.15 1.67 10.12
N ALA A 21 8.68 2.91 10.27
CA ALA A 21 8.39 3.48 11.58
C ALA A 21 7.29 2.70 12.32
N TYR A 22 6.29 2.22 11.59
CA TYR A 22 5.15 1.52 12.18
C TYR A 22 5.20 0.02 11.93
N ARG A 23 6.37 -0.54 11.65
CA ARG A 23 6.51 -1.95 11.27
C ARG A 23 5.89 -2.91 12.28
N GLN A 24 6.10 -2.69 13.57
CA GLN A 24 5.58 -3.59 14.60
C GLN A 24 4.06 -3.59 14.62
N ILE A 25 3.45 -2.43 14.46
CA ILE A 25 1.99 -2.31 14.42
C ILE A 25 1.46 -2.98 13.15
N LEU A 26 2.08 -2.68 12.01
CA LEU A 26 1.64 -3.20 10.72
C LEU A 26 1.79 -4.72 10.61
N SER A 27 2.77 -5.29 11.31
CA SER A 27 3.00 -6.74 11.29
C SER A 27 1.83 -7.55 11.86
N LYS A 28 0.95 -6.91 12.62
CA LYS A 28 -0.22 -7.55 13.22
C LYS A 28 -1.43 -7.58 12.27
N HIS A 29 -1.30 -6.96 11.11
CA HIS A 29 -2.40 -6.81 10.16
C HIS A 29 -2.01 -7.36 8.80
N ARG A 30 -3.03 -7.63 7.99
CA ARG A 30 -2.83 -8.04 6.60
C ARG A 30 -2.59 -6.81 5.75
N LEU A 31 -1.49 -6.79 5.00
CA LEU A 31 -1.14 -5.66 4.15
C LEU A 31 -1.33 -6.03 2.69
N ILE A 32 -1.94 -5.13 1.93
CA ILE A 32 -2.08 -5.24 0.49
C ILE A 32 -1.61 -3.93 -0.15
N ALA A 33 -1.04 -4.02 -1.34
CA ALA A 33 -0.51 -2.84 -2.03
C ALA A 33 -0.39 -3.11 -3.52
N THR A 34 -0.26 -2.05 -4.32
CA THR A 34 0.10 -2.20 -5.73
C THR A 34 1.51 -2.79 -5.84
N GLY A 35 1.80 -3.44 -6.96
CA GLY A 35 3.01 -4.24 -7.11
C GLY A 35 4.30 -3.53 -6.72
N THR A 36 4.53 -2.32 -7.26
CA THR A 36 5.76 -1.58 -6.97
C THR A 36 5.84 -1.13 -5.51
N THR A 37 4.76 -0.55 -5.00
CA THR A 37 4.71 -0.11 -3.60
C THR A 37 4.87 -1.30 -2.66
N GLY A 38 4.18 -2.39 -2.94
CA GLY A 38 4.26 -3.60 -2.11
C GLY A 38 5.67 -4.17 -2.07
N ARG A 39 6.36 -4.20 -3.21
CA ARG A 39 7.73 -4.69 -3.27
C ARG A 39 8.67 -3.82 -2.44
N LEU A 40 8.59 -2.50 -2.59
CA LEU A 40 9.45 -1.58 -1.85
C LEU A 40 9.23 -1.70 -0.35
N VAL A 41 7.98 -1.76 0.08
CA VAL A 41 7.65 -1.89 1.50
C VAL A 41 8.15 -3.24 2.04
N ALA A 42 7.90 -4.32 1.32
CA ALA A 42 8.33 -5.65 1.76
C ALA A 42 9.85 -5.74 1.88
N GLU A 43 10.59 -5.19 0.92
CA GLU A 43 12.04 -5.20 0.95
C GLU A 43 12.61 -4.38 2.11
N ALA A 44 12.00 -3.23 2.38
CA ALA A 44 12.51 -2.32 3.41
C ALA A 44 12.15 -2.75 4.83
N THR A 45 10.99 -3.39 5.01
CA THR A 45 10.47 -3.72 6.35
C THR A 45 10.54 -5.19 6.68
N GLY A 46 10.63 -6.05 5.68
CA GLY A 46 10.52 -7.50 5.86
C GLY A 46 9.09 -7.98 6.10
N LEU A 47 8.11 -7.10 5.99
CA LEU A 47 6.70 -7.47 6.18
C LEU A 47 6.18 -8.25 4.98
N ASN A 48 5.20 -9.11 5.24
CA ASN A 48 4.52 -9.85 4.19
C ASN A 48 3.39 -8.99 3.62
N VAL A 49 3.61 -8.48 2.39
CA VAL A 49 2.65 -7.61 1.72
C VAL A 49 2.12 -8.34 0.47
N GLN A 50 0.81 -8.49 0.38
CA GLN A 50 0.18 -9.02 -0.83
C GLN A 50 0.21 -7.94 -1.90
N ARG A 51 0.81 -8.26 -3.05
CA ARG A 51 1.00 -7.29 -4.13
C ARG A 51 -0.02 -7.51 -5.23
N PHE A 52 -0.58 -6.40 -5.71
CA PHE A 52 -1.40 -6.38 -6.92
C PHE A 52 -0.58 -5.83 -8.08
N LEU A 53 -1.20 -5.72 -9.25
CA LEU A 53 -0.55 -5.11 -10.39
C LEU A 53 -0.20 -3.65 -10.09
N PRO A 54 0.90 -3.11 -10.67
CA PRO A 54 1.21 -1.69 -10.54
C PRO A 54 0.02 -0.82 -10.96
N GLY A 55 -0.10 0.37 -10.36
CA GLY A 55 -1.24 1.25 -10.57
C GLY A 55 -1.57 1.51 -12.03
N GLY A 56 -0.56 1.70 -12.88
CA GLY A 56 -0.75 1.90 -14.31
C GLY A 56 -1.23 0.67 -15.06
N HIS A 57 -1.32 -0.48 -14.41
CA HIS A 57 -1.72 -1.76 -14.99
C HIS A 57 -2.93 -2.36 -14.28
N GLY A 58 -3.77 -1.52 -13.66
CA GLY A 58 -5.01 -1.97 -13.04
C GLY A 58 -4.94 -2.28 -11.56
N GLY A 59 -3.79 -2.05 -10.92
CA GLY A 59 -3.66 -2.29 -9.48
C GLY A 59 -4.59 -1.45 -8.63
N ASP A 60 -4.78 -0.19 -8.99
CA ASP A 60 -5.70 0.71 -8.29
C ASP A 60 -7.14 0.20 -8.38
N GLN A 61 -7.52 -0.34 -9.54
CA GLN A 61 -8.86 -0.89 -9.74
C GLN A 61 -9.06 -2.13 -8.88
N GLN A 62 -8.03 -2.96 -8.72
CA GLN A 62 -8.11 -4.13 -7.85
C GLN A 62 -8.33 -3.72 -6.39
N ILE A 63 -7.65 -2.68 -5.94
CA ILE A 63 -7.83 -2.17 -4.57
C ILE A 63 -9.22 -1.59 -4.39
N VAL A 64 -9.72 -0.82 -5.36
CA VAL A 64 -11.07 -0.28 -5.31
C VAL A 64 -12.12 -1.41 -5.23
N ALA A 65 -11.92 -2.49 -6.00
CA ALA A 65 -12.82 -3.64 -5.95
C ALA A 65 -12.81 -4.29 -4.57
N ARG A 66 -11.64 -4.41 -3.92
CA ARG A 66 -11.54 -4.96 -2.58
C ARG A 66 -12.23 -4.10 -1.54
N ILE A 67 -12.13 -2.78 -1.68
CA ILE A 67 -12.84 -1.84 -0.80
C ILE A 67 -14.36 -2.01 -0.97
N ALA A 68 -14.83 -2.12 -2.20
CA ALA A 68 -16.26 -2.29 -2.48
C ALA A 68 -16.81 -3.60 -1.91
N CYS A 69 -15.94 -4.62 -1.75
CA CYS A 69 -16.34 -5.90 -1.16
C CYS A 69 -16.09 -5.97 0.35
N ASP A 70 -15.79 -4.84 0.99
CA ASP A 70 -15.49 -4.76 2.42
C ASP A 70 -14.28 -5.61 2.84
N GLU A 71 -13.35 -5.85 1.94
CA GLU A 71 -12.14 -6.61 2.26
C GLU A 71 -11.02 -5.73 2.83
N VAL A 72 -11.16 -4.41 2.73
CA VAL A 72 -10.17 -3.45 3.22
C VAL A 72 -10.77 -2.66 4.37
N ASP A 73 -10.09 -2.71 5.52
CA ASP A 73 -10.54 -1.99 6.71
C ASP A 73 -9.95 -0.58 6.78
N MET A 74 -8.77 -0.39 6.20
CA MET A 74 -8.09 0.90 6.22
C MET A 74 -7.32 1.11 4.92
N LEU A 75 -7.41 2.31 4.37
CA LEU A 75 -6.66 2.70 3.18
C LEU A 75 -5.69 3.83 3.54
N LEU A 76 -4.40 3.59 3.34
CA LEU A 76 -3.37 4.61 3.48
C LEU A 76 -2.94 5.05 2.09
N PHE A 77 -3.29 6.28 1.74
CA PHE A 77 -3.04 6.81 0.41
C PHE A 77 -2.10 8.01 0.50
N PHE A 78 -0.89 7.86 0.00
CA PHE A 78 0.11 8.93 -0.04
C PHE A 78 0.09 9.57 -1.43
N ARG A 79 -0.53 10.72 -1.50
CA ARG A 79 -0.83 11.40 -2.75
C ARG A 79 0.05 12.64 -2.93
N ASP A 80 0.46 12.89 -4.16
CA ASP A 80 1.16 14.11 -4.50
C ASP A 80 0.14 15.25 -4.62
N PRO A 81 0.24 16.30 -3.77
CA PRO A 81 -0.72 17.40 -3.82
C PRO A 81 -0.67 18.21 -5.11
N ILE A 82 0.44 18.14 -5.84
CA ILE A 82 0.58 18.86 -7.12
C ILE A 82 -0.29 18.21 -8.19
N CYS A 83 -0.54 16.92 -8.05
CA CYS A 83 -1.35 16.16 -9.01
C CYS A 83 -2.85 16.16 -8.66
N ALA A 84 -3.23 16.92 -7.68
CA ALA A 84 -4.61 16.95 -7.21
C ALA A 84 -5.57 17.64 -8.19
#